data_7ce7d2ab5a91275218b84045ef66db31
#
_entry.id   7ce7d2ab5a91275218b84045ef66db31
#
_cell.length_a   1.000
_cell.length_b   1.000
_cell.length_c   1.000
_cell.angle_alpha   90.00
_cell.angle_beta   90.00
_cell.angle_gamma   90.00
#
_symmetry.space_group_name_H-M   'P 1'
#
loop_
_entity.id
_entity.type
_entity.pdbx_description
1 polymer ?
#
loop_
_entity_poly.entity_id
_entity_poly.type
_entity_poly.pdbx_seq_one_letter_code
_entity_poly.pdbx_strand_id
1 'polypeptide(L)'
;RIYVSDEDRYAMQMLSELLGQAIKKGVLSAEELYLTEETVIEKLMSDAETAKLWRGYCALHEIVTDREAFPDGAWRVIGAKKRRIDPFVRGAGRLSEINAQFAGEIKDFMDTPLDRAICSRTRPTTGRRLWPMR
;
A
#
# COMPACT_ATOMS: atom_id res chain seq x y z
N ARG A 1 3.30 -2.83 13.48
CA ARG A 1 2.62 -1.68 12.80
C ARG A 1 2.94 -1.57 11.29
N ILE A 2 3.77 -2.45 10.74
CA ILE A 2 4.23 -2.38 9.33
C ILE A 2 3.04 -2.39 8.34
N TYR A 3 2.06 -3.27 8.55
CA TYR A 3 0.91 -3.43 7.64
C TYR A 3 -0.14 -2.30 7.65
N VAL A 4 0.09 -1.26 8.44
CA VAL A 4 -0.78 -0.07 8.52
C VAL A 4 0.03 1.23 8.38
N SER A 5 1.28 1.14 7.91
CA SER A 5 2.09 2.32 7.62
C SER A 5 1.50 3.10 6.44
N ASP A 6 1.72 4.40 6.43
CA ASP A 6 1.22 5.27 5.36
C ASP A 6 1.91 4.92 4.03
N GLU A 7 3.20 4.55 4.09
CA GLU A 7 4.00 4.12 2.93
C GLU A 7 3.41 2.88 2.27
N ASP A 8 3.16 1.83 3.07
CA ASP A 8 2.63 0.57 2.58
C ASP A 8 1.24 0.74 1.98
N ARG A 9 0.36 1.47 2.67
CA ARG A 9 -1.00 1.74 2.19
C ARG A 9 -1.02 2.53 0.88
N TYR A 10 -0.17 3.56 0.77
CA TYR A 10 -0.07 4.35 -0.46
C TYR A 10 0.47 3.51 -1.62
N ALA A 11 1.55 2.76 -1.40
CA ALA A 11 2.14 1.89 -2.42
C ALA A 11 1.13 0.84 -2.91
N MET A 12 0.42 0.18 -2.00
CA MET A 12 -0.61 -0.82 -2.35
C MET A 12 -1.76 -0.20 -3.13
N GLN A 13 -2.21 1.00 -2.77
CA GLN A 13 -3.27 1.70 -3.50
C GLN A 13 -2.82 2.06 -4.91
N MET A 14 -1.62 2.61 -5.07
CA MET A 14 -1.07 2.99 -6.37
C MET A 14 -0.85 1.77 -7.26
N LEU A 15 -0.35 0.67 -6.71
CA LEU A 15 -0.20 -0.59 -7.44
C LEU A 15 -1.55 -1.13 -7.91
N SER A 16 -2.56 -1.12 -7.02
CA SER A 16 -3.92 -1.56 -7.36
C SER A 16 -4.54 -0.73 -8.49
N GLU A 17 -4.38 0.59 -8.46
CA GLU A 17 -4.85 1.50 -9.51
C GLU A 17 -4.16 1.21 -10.86
N LEU A 18 -2.84 1.02 -10.84
CA LEU A 18 -2.05 0.69 -12.03
C LEU A 18 -2.49 -0.64 -12.66
N LEU A 19 -2.57 -1.69 -11.86
CA LEU A 19 -2.99 -3.01 -12.34
C LEU A 19 -4.45 -2.99 -12.84
N GLY A 20 -5.32 -2.27 -12.15
CA GLY A 20 -6.72 -2.09 -12.58
C GLY A 20 -6.82 -1.35 -13.94
N GLN A 21 -5.96 -0.37 -14.18
CA GLN A 21 -5.90 0.32 -15.49
C GLN A 21 -5.36 -0.61 -16.58
N ALA A 22 -4.31 -1.39 -16.29
CA ALA A 22 -3.75 -2.36 -17.24
C ALA A 22 -4.77 -3.42 -17.65
N ILE A 23 -5.59 -3.90 -16.72
CA ILE A 23 -6.68 -4.84 -16.99
C ILE A 23 -7.77 -4.18 -17.85
N LYS A 24 -8.20 -2.98 -17.51
CA LYS A 24 -9.21 -2.24 -18.30
C LYS A 24 -8.77 -1.97 -19.73
N LYS A 25 -7.48 -1.78 -19.96
CA LYS A 25 -6.90 -1.60 -21.30
C LYS A 25 -6.68 -2.92 -22.05
N GLY A 26 -6.81 -4.06 -21.39
CA GLY A 26 -6.51 -5.37 -21.97
C GLY A 26 -5.01 -5.66 -22.12
N VAL A 27 -4.14 -4.92 -21.43
CA VAL A 27 -2.69 -5.18 -21.35
C VAL A 27 -2.41 -6.38 -20.45
N LEU A 28 -3.24 -6.56 -19.42
CA LEU A 28 -3.25 -7.72 -18.53
C LEU A 28 -4.67 -8.28 -18.43
N SER A 29 -4.79 -9.59 -18.23
CA SER A 29 -6.00 -10.20 -17.71
C SER A 29 -5.91 -10.41 -16.19
N ALA A 30 -7.05 -10.68 -15.53
CA ALA A 30 -7.05 -10.95 -14.09
C ALA A 30 -6.28 -12.25 -13.76
N GLU A 31 -6.33 -13.25 -14.65
CA GLU A 31 -5.61 -14.52 -14.51
C GLU A 31 -4.09 -14.34 -14.61
N GLU A 32 -3.66 -13.39 -15.41
CA GLU A 32 -2.23 -13.09 -15.60
C GLU A 32 -1.57 -12.44 -14.38
N LEU A 33 -2.36 -11.95 -13.41
CA LEU A 33 -1.82 -11.50 -12.11
C LEU A 33 -1.22 -12.65 -11.27
N TYR A 34 -1.47 -13.90 -11.64
CA TYR A 34 -0.86 -15.09 -11.01
C TYR A 34 0.44 -15.54 -11.71
N LEU A 35 0.88 -14.86 -12.75
CA LEU A 35 2.17 -15.07 -13.40
C LEU A 35 3.32 -14.54 -12.53
N THR A 36 4.55 -14.77 -12.97
CA THR A 36 5.72 -14.23 -12.28
C THR A 36 5.78 -12.71 -12.38
N GLU A 37 6.43 -12.08 -11.41
CA GLU A 37 6.59 -10.62 -11.38
C GLU A 37 7.23 -10.09 -12.67
N GLU A 38 8.26 -10.77 -13.16
CA GLU A 38 8.96 -10.40 -14.39
C GLU A 38 8.01 -10.36 -15.59
N THR A 39 7.18 -11.40 -15.74
CA THR A 39 6.21 -11.48 -16.85
C THR A 39 5.17 -10.38 -16.78
N VAL A 40 4.67 -10.07 -15.59
CA VAL A 40 3.72 -8.97 -15.39
C VAL A 40 4.37 -7.62 -15.73
N ILE A 41 5.60 -7.38 -15.28
CA ILE A 41 6.34 -6.16 -15.58
C ILE A 41 6.60 -6.03 -17.09
N GLU A 42 7.00 -7.09 -17.78
CA GLU A 42 7.20 -7.09 -19.23
C GLU A 42 5.93 -6.67 -19.96
N LYS A 43 4.78 -7.19 -19.57
CA LYS A 43 3.48 -6.80 -20.14
C LYS A 43 3.15 -5.35 -19.87
N LEU A 44 3.33 -4.86 -18.64
CA LEU A 44 3.12 -3.44 -18.30
C LEU A 44 4.03 -2.53 -19.11
N MET A 45 5.26 -2.96 -19.39
CA MET A 45 6.24 -2.21 -20.18
C MET A 45 5.99 -2.26 -21.69
N SER A 46 5.17 -3.19 -22.18
CA SER A 46 4.84 -3.30 -23.60
C SER A 46 3.87 -2.21 -24.12
N ASP A 47 3.12 -1.58 -23.24
CA ASP A 47 2.22 -0.47 -23.56
C ASP A 47 2.76 0.84 -22.98
N ALA A 48 2.76 1.91 -23.77
CA ALA A 48 3.39 3.18 -23.39
C ALA A 48 2.78 3.83 -22.14
N GLU A 49 1.46 3.71 -21.97
CA GLU A 49 0.75 4.32 -20.83
C GLU A 49 0.97 3.53 -19.55
N THR A 50 0.81 2.20 -19.59
CA THR A 50 1.08 1.36 -18.43
C THR A 50 2.56 1.36 -18.04
N ALA A 51 3.49 1.44 -19.01
CA ALA A 51 4.90 1.64 -18.75
C ALA A 51 5.20 2.96 -18.04
N LYS A 52 4.50 4.06 -18.40
CA LYS A 52 4.62 5.34 -17.70
C LYS A 52 4.13 5.22 -16.25
N LEU A 53 2.98 4.57 -16.03
CA LEU A 53 2.44 4.35 -14.70
C LEU A 53 3.36 3.47 -13.84
N TRP A 54 3.91 2.39 -14.41
CA TRP A 54 4.87 1.53 -13.73
C TRP A 54 6.15 2.28 -13.31
N ARG A 55 6.72 3.08 -14.21
CA ARG A 55 7.88 3.92 -13.86
C ARG A 55 7.54 4.93 -12.77
N GLY A 56 6.34 5.53 -12.82
CA GLY A 56 5.85 6.42 -11.76
C GLY A 56 5.73 5.71 -10.41
N TYR A 57 5.21 4.50 -10.39
CA TYR A 57 5.15 3.66 -9.20
C TYR A 57 6.55 3.36 -8.65
N CYS A 58 7.48 2.96 -9.49
CA CYS A 58 8.88 2.71 -9.07
C CYS A 58 9.62 3.96 -8.60
N ALA A 59 9.14 5.15 -8.96
CA ALA A 59 9.70 6.44 -8.55
C ALA A 59 9.11 6.99 -7.24
N LEU A 60 8.13 6.30 -6.64
CA LEU A 60 7.59 6.67 -5.33
C LEU A 60 8.71 6.69 -4.29
N HIS A 61 8.73 7.72 -3.45
CA HIS A 61 9.86 7.95 -2.55
C HIS A 61 9.43 8.26 -1.12
N GLU A 62 8.93 9.44 -0.87
CA GLU A 62 8.64 9.94 0.47
C GLU A 62 7.14 10.13 0.63
N ILE A 63 6.59 9.69 1.74
CA ILE A 63 5.18 9.93 2.07
C ILE A 63 5.03 11.29 2.74
N VAL A 64 4.05 12.05 2.26
CA VAL A 64 3.69 13.38 2.74
C VAL A 64 2.24 13.38 3.19
N THR A 65 1.99 13.91 4.38
CA THR A 65 0.64 14.03 4.96
C THR A 65 0.14 15.47 5.01
N ASP A 66 1.03 16.44 4.81
CA ASP A 66 0.72 17.86 4.79
C ASP A 66 0.41 18.32 3.35
N ARG A 67 -0.87 18.63 3.10
CA ARG A 67 -1.34 19.11 1.80
C ARG A 67 -0.80 20.49 1.45
N GLU A 68 -0.58 21.36 2.44
CA GLU A 68 -0.09 22.72 2.19
C GLU A 68 1.37 22.69 1.75
N ALA A 69 2.16 21.77 2.32
CA ALA A 69 3.54 21.57 1.91
C ALA A 69 3.69 20.95 0.50
N PHE A 70 2.66 20.24 0.00
CA PHE A 70 2.71 19.58 -1.30
C PHE A 70 1.34 19.62 -2.02
N PRO A 71 0.86 20.82 -2.43
CA PRO A 71 -0.49 21.00 -2.96
C PRO A 71 -0.74 20.29 -4.29
N ASP A 72 0.26 20.17 -5.14
CA ASP A 72 0.14 19.55 -6.49
C ASP A 72 0.34 18.01 -6.46
N GLY A 73 0.38 17.41 -5.29
CA GLY A 73 0.58 15.97 -5.12
C GLY A 73 -0.63 15.13 -5.56
N ALA A 74 -0.36 13.89 -5.93
CA ALA A 74 -1.40 12.89 -6.20
C ALA A 74 -1.98 12.34 -4.88
N TRP A 75 -2.78 13.14 -4.22
CA TRP A 75 -3.35 12.83 -2.92
C TRP A 75 -4.39 11.71 -2.97
N ARG A 76 -4.31 10.80 -2.00
CA ARG A 76 -5.30 9.74 -1.77
C ARG A 76 -5.73 9.74 -0.31
N VAL A 77 -7.01 9.56 -0.09
CA VAL A 77 -7.54 9.25 1.25
C VAL A 77 -7.65 7.74 1.35
N ILE A 78 -6.81 7.15 2.15
CA ILE A 78 -6.67 5.69 2.22
C ILE A 78 -6.92 5.21 3.64
N GLY A 79 -7.97 4.41 3.80
CA GLY A 79 -8.25 3.69 5.03
C GLY A 79 -7.38 2.43 5.15
N ALA A 80 -7.34 1.87 6.35
CA ALA A 80 -6.71 0.58 6.58
C ALA A 80 -7.70 -0.40 7.21
N LYS A 81 -7.71 -1.63 6.70
CA LYS A 81 -8.44 -2.71 7.35
C LYS A 81 -7.71 -3.14 8.61
N LYS A 82 -8.23 -2.72 9.75
CA LYS A 82 -7.69 -3.12 11.03
C LYS A 82 -7.90 -4.60 11.27
N ARG A 83 -6.85 -5.27 11.71
CA ARG A 83 -6.91 -6.66 12.14
C ARG A 83 -6.34 -6.77 13.54
N ARG A 84 -6.98 -7.59 14.36
CA ARG A 84 -6.52 -7.90 15.71
C ARG A 84 -6.29 -9.39 15.86
N ILE A 85 -5.33 -9.75 16.66
CA ILE A 85 -5.14 -11.11 17.16
C ILE A 85 -5.46 -11.06 18.64
N ASP A 86 -6.40 -11.90 19.05
CA ASP A 86 -6.81 -12.05 20.43
C ASP A 86 -6.62 -13.54 20.81
N PRO A 87 -5.41 -13.90 21.27
CA PRO A 87 -5.04 -15.29 21.45
C PRO A 87 -5.79 -15.93 22.61
N PHE A 88 -6.01 -17.24 22.49
CA PHE A 88 -6.46 -18.05 23.60
C PHE A 88 -5.31 -18.37 24.56
N VAL A 89 -5.56 -18.19 25.83
CA VAL A 89 -4.67 -18.61 26.92
C VAL A 89 -5.18 -19.95 27.45
N ARG A 90 -4.30 -20.94 27.48
CA ARG A 90 -4.65 -22.30 27.88
C ARG A 90 -5.27 -22.30 29.29
N GLY A 91 -6.49 -22.81 29.40
CA GLY A 91 -7.23 -22.92 30.66
C GLY A 91 -7.85 -21.61 31.17
N ALA A 92 -7.77 -20.50 30.46
CA ALA A 92 -8.23 -19.21 30.97
C ALA A 92 -9.11 -18.39 29.97
N GLY A 93 -9.26 -18.82 28.72
CA GLY A 93 -10.06 -18.11 27.72
C GLY A 93 -9.24 -17.14 26.85
N ARG A 94 -9.86 -16.12 26.29
CA ARG A 94 -9.17 -15.12 25.46
C ARG A 94 -8.35 -14.15 26.29
N LEU A 95 -7.22 -13.71 25.76
CA LEU A 95 -6.35 -12.77 26.47
C LEU A 95 -7.08 -11.46 26.81
N SER A 96 -7.96 -10.95 25.94
CA SER A 96 -8.76 -9.75 26.22
C SER A 96 -9.77 -9.96 27.37
N GLU A 97 -10.19 -11.18 27.64
CA GLU A 97 -11.13 -11.48 28.74
C GLU A 97 -10.45 -11.50 30.11
N ILE A 98 -9.15 -11.84 30.14
CA ILE A 98 -8.39 -12.01 31.37
C ILE A 98 -7.38 -10.88 31.65
N ASN A 99 -7.15 -10.00 30.68
CA ASN A 99 -6.23 -8.85 30.81
C ASN A 99 -6.91 -7.56 30.34
N ALA A 100 -7.34 -6.76 31.28
CA ALA A 100 -8.06 -5.51 31.01
C ALA A 100 -7.20 -4.47 30.25
N GLN A 101 -5.89 -4.41 30.50
CA GLN A 101 -4.97 -3.53 29.76
C GLN A 101 -4.94 -3.92 28.28
N PHE A 102 -4.76 -5.19 27.98
CA PHE A 102 -4.74 -5.71 26.61
C PHE A 102 -6.09 -5.46 25.90
N ALA A 103 -7.21 -5.65 26.60
CA ALA A 103 -8.54 -5.33 26.08
C ALA A 103 -8.67 -3.85 25.75
N GLY A 104 -8.17 -2.94 26.60
CA GLY A 104 -8.12 -1.51 26.37
C GLY A 104 -7.30 -1.14 25.14
N GLU A 105 -6.09 -1.68 25.02
CA GLU A 105 -5.19 -1.44 23.87
C GLU A 105 -5.81 -1.90 22.55
N ILE A 106 -6.49 -3.05 22.53
CA ILE A 106 -7.24 -3.52 21.35
C ILE A 106 -8.35 -2.54 20.99
N LYS A 107 -9.13 -2.11 21.97
CA LYS A 107 -10.24 -1.19 21.77
C LYS A 107 -9.74 0.14 21.21
N ASP A 108 -8.74 0.74 21.83
CA ASP A 108 -8.16 2.02 21.41
C ASP A 108 -7.61 1.94 19.98
N PHE A 109 -6.92 0.82 19.65
CA PHE A 109 -6.48 0.59 18.28
C PHE A 109 -7.64 0.47 17.29
N MET A 110 -8.72 -0.23 17.66
CA MET A 110 -9.88 -0.41 16.79
C MET A 110 -10.66 0.90 16.59
N ASP A 111 -10.70 1.76 17.60
CA ASP A 111 -11.43 3.02 17.57
C ASP A 111 -10.63 4.17 16.93
N THR A 112 -9.29 4.06 16.87
CA THR A 112 -8.43 5.10 16.26
C THR A 112 -8.67 5.20 14.76
N PRO A 113 -9.06 6.34 14.19
CA PRO A 113 -9.21 6.51 12.75
C PRO A 113 -7.85 6.31 12.03
N LEU A 114 -7.86 5.53 10.94
CA LEU A 114 -6.68 5.33 10.10
C LEU A 114 -6.83 5.96 8.71
N ASP A 115 -7.96 6.62 8.44
CA ASP A 115 -8.22 7.30 7.18
C ASP A 115 -7.41 8.59 7.15
N ARG A 116 -6.38 8.61 6.32
CA ARG A 116 -5.50 9.77 6.15
C ARG A 116 -5.40 10.17 4.69
N ALA A 117 -5.29 11.47 4.46
CA ALA A 117 -4.85 11.97 3.17
C ALA A 117 -3.33 11.81 3.11
N ILE A 118 -2.87 11.02 2.17
CA ILE A 118 -1.44 10.74 1.95
C ILE A 118 -1.08 10.89 0.48
N CYS A 119 0.14 11.33 0.24
CA CYS A 119 0.73 11.48 -1.08
C CYS A 119 2.17 11.01 -1.03
N SER A 120 2.73 10.61 -2.17
CA SER A 120 4.16 10.37 -2.31
C SER A 120 4.81 11.43 -3.16
N ARG A 121 5.98 11.91 -2.75
CA ARG A 121 6.90 12.65 -3.62
C ARG A 121 7.59 11.64 -4.53
N THR A 122 7.69 11.99 -5.81
CA THR A 122 8.54 11.24 -6.74
C THR A 122 9.97 11.76 -6.65
N ARG A 123 10.94 10.85 -6.77
CA ARG A 123 12.34 11.28 -6.92
C ARG A 123 12.50 12.02 -8.26
N PRO A 124 13.24 13.14 -8.29
CA PRO A 124 13.75 13.67 -9.55
C PRO A 124 14.55 12.55 -10.23
N THR A 125 14.37 12.39 -11.51
CA THR A 125 14.95 11.30 -12.32
C THR A 125 16.46 11.47 -12.47
N THR A 126 17.20 11.35 -11.38
CA THR A 126 18.65 11.18 -11.39
C THR A 126 18.96 9.71 -11.19
N GLY A 127 18.99 8.99 -12.27
CA GLY A 127 19.71 7.78 -12.63
C GLY A 127 20.09 6.68 -11.64
N ARG A 128 19.56 6.58 -10.42
CA ARG A 128 19.82 5.43 -9.55
C ARG A 128 18.55 4.65 -9.23
N ARG A 129 18.53 3.42 -9.70
CA ARG A 129 17.49 2.43 -9.36
C ARG A 129 17.53 2.10 -7.87
N LEU A 130 16.36 2.13 -7.20
CA LEU A 130 16.21 1.81 -5.77
C LEU A 130 16.08 0.31 -5.46
N TRP A 131 15.87 -0.52 -6.48
CA TRP A 131 15.81 -1.97 -6.30
C TRP A 131 16.91 -2.62 -7.13
N PRO A 132 17.78 -3.44 -6.52
CA PRO A 132 18.58 -4.34 -7.31
C PRO A 132 17.62 -5.32 -7.98
N MET A 133 17.45 -5.24 -9.29
CA MET A 133 16.96 -6.40 -10.02
C MET A 133 17.99 -7.51 -9.82
N ARG A 134 17.60 -8.56 -9.14
CA ARG A 134 18.36 -9.80 -9.17
C ARG A 134 18.16 -10.46 -10.51
#